data_8c46360658aec7ef0ad79c469de38495
#
_entry.id   8c46360658aec7ef0ad79c469de38495
#
_cell.length_a   1.000
_cell.length_b   1.000
_cell.length_c   1.000
_cell.angle_alpha   90.00
_cell.angle_beta   90.00
_cell.angle_gamma   90.00
#
_symmetry.space_group_name_H-M   'P 1'
#
loop_
_entity.id
_entity.type
_entity.pdbx_description
1 polymer ?
#
loop_
_entity_poly.entity_id
_entity_poly.type
_entity_poly.pdbx_seq_one_letter_code
_entity_poly.pdbx_strand_id
1 'polypeptide(L)'
;MKVMLPVEKKPLFLSRYESAVYFSVIQAQGKELLPWLSYQMLNCHCSNDFVWRFDTIKNMSWYADAGVFFRKRYLYDCHIPGWSRSEILDMLTGALERGQYVHTKLNTRFLPDDESFQSFSRNTEALIYGYDSEEKRFFFLRFLPDRGMTECSAAFDELIKALCEKEDGKAVFDLLKFNEAFPFRLNAKELYNGIYDFLHSTRQSAPLLAAGR
;
A
#
# COMPACT_ATOMS: atom_id res chain seq x y z
N MET A 1 -21.84 7.27 11.29
CA MET A 1 -20.62 6.62 11.86
C MET A 1 -19.44 6.95 10.98
N LYS A 2 -18.33 7.38 11.59
CA LYS A 2 -17.10 7.74 10.86
C LYS A 2 -15.93 6.89 11.36
N VAL A 3 -15.21 6.27 10.44
CA VAL A 3 -13.98 5.50 10.72
C VAL A 3 -12.84 6.11 9.94
N MET A 4 -11.73 6.41 10.61
CA MET A 4 -10.52 6.97 9.98
C MET A 4 -9.30 6.29 10.59
N LEU A 5 -8.57 5.52 9.80
CA LEU A 5 -7.32 4.90 10.20
C LEU A 5 -6.17 5.91 10.07
N PRO A 6 -5.16 5.85 10.92
CA PRO A 6 -4.05 6.80 10.88
C PRO A 6 -3.21 6.65 9.62
N VAL A 7 -2.96 7.75 8.91
CA VAL A 7 -2.07 7.82 7.73
C VAL A 7 -1.21 9.07 7.77
N GLU A 8 0.05 8.95 7.35
CA GLU A 8 0.91 10.09 7.06
C GLU A 8 0.69 10.53 5.61
N LYS A 9 0.27 11.78 5.42
CA LYS A 9 -0.05 12.33 4.10
C LYS A 9 1.18 12.72 3.29
N LYS A 10 2.32 12.94 3.96
CA LYS A 10 3.60 13.30 3.35
C LYS A 10 4.68 12.31 3.80
N PRO A 11 4.62 11.05 3.34
CA PRO A 11 5.61 10.06 3.74
C PRO A 11 7.01 10.46 3.23
N LEU A 12 8.05 10.04 3.96
CA LEU A 12 9.46 10.35 3.66
C LEU A 12 9.90 9.90 2.26
N PHE A 13 9.27 8.87 1.70
CA PHE A 13 9.61 8.32 0.39
C PHE A 13 8.44 8.43 -0.56
N LEU A 14 8.63 9.28 -1.57
CA LEU A 14 7.66 9.55 -2.64
C LEU A 14 8.12 9.04 -4.01
N SER A 15 9.30 8.41 -4.10
CA SER A 15 9.90 8.02 -5.38
C SER A 15 9.11 6.96 -6.15
N ARG A 16 8.31 6.18 -5.44
CA ARG A 16 7.36 5.21 -6.02
C ARG A 16 6.08 5.21 -5.19
N TYR A 17 4.95 5.38 -5.87
CA TYR A 17 3.65 5.43 -5.22
C TYR A 17 3.31 4.15 -4.41
N GLU A 18 3.71 2.96 -4.92
CA GLU A 18 3.53 1.70 -4.18
C GLU A 18 4.21 1.74 -2.81
N SER A 19 5.44 2.25 -2.77
CA SER A 19 6.20 2.39 -1.52
C SER A 19 5.60 3.49 -0.64
N ALA A 20 5.21 4.63 -1.21
CA ALA A 20 4.65 5.75 -0.49
C ALA A 20 3.38 5.36 0.28
N VAL A 21 2.54 4.51 -0.30
CA VAL A 21 1.33 3.98 0.35
C VAL A 21 1.67 3.23 1.64
N TYR A 22 2.64 2.31 1.59
CA TYR A 22 3.05 1.56 2.79
C TYR A 22 3.70 2.46 3.83
N PHE A 23 4.56 3.38 3.40
CA PHE A 23 5.20 4.34 4.31
C PHE A 23 4.20 5.29 4.97
N SER A 24 3.12 5.67 4.27
CA SER A 24 2.05 6.47 4.88
C SER A 24 1.44 5.78 6.10
N VAL A 25 1.23 4.47 6.03
CA VAL A 25 0.71 3.70 7.17
C VAL A 25 1.77 3.58 8.27
N ILE A 26 2.99 3.16 7.92
CA ILE A 26 4.05 2.88 8.90
C ILE A 26 4.38 4.13 9.70
N GLN A 27 4.57 5.28 9.05
CA GLN A 27 4.93 6.53 9.72
C GLN A 27 3.83 7.03 10.66
N ALA A 28 2.57 6.84 10.28
CA ALA A 28 1.44 7.23 11.12
C ALA A 28 1.35 6.44 12.44
N GLN A 29 2.06 5.31 12.56
CA GLN A 29 2.09 4.52 13.80
C GLN A 29 3.09 5.06 14.85
N GLY A 30 3.77 6.17 14.57
CA GLY A 30 4.69 6.80 15.53
C GLY A 30 5.90 5.94 15.91
N LYS A 31 6.26 4.94 15.10
CA LYS A 31 7.42 4.09 15.36
C LYS A 31 8.71 4.82 14.99
N GLU A 32 9.79 4.53 15.69
CA GLU A 32 11.14 5.00 15.34
C GLU A 32 11.64 4.28 14.08
N LEU A 33 11.23 4.78 12.92
CA LEU A 33 11.47 4.13 11.62
C LEU A 33 12.87 4.35 11.09
N LEU A 34 13.52 5.46 11.43
CA LEU A 34 14.79 5.86 10.81
C LEU A 34 15.88 4.80 10.93
N PRO A 35 16.13 4.17 12.10
CA PRO A 35 17.17 3.15 12.21
C PRO A 35 16.86 1.91 11.36
N TRP A 36 15.62 1.44 11.37
CA TRP A 36 15.17 0.33 10.55
C TRP A 36 15.23 0.66 9.07
N LEU A 37 14.77 1.85 8.69
CA LEU A 37 14.74 2.32 7.32
C LEU A 37 16.15 2.50 6.74
N SER A 38 17.08 3.06 7.53
CA SER A 38 18.47 3.21 7.12
C SER A 38 19.10 1.86 6.73
N TYR A 39 18.83 0.82 7.52
CA TYR A 39 19.23 -0.52 7.19
C TYR A 39 18.57 -1.04 5.89
N GLN A 40 17.28 -0.78 5.71
CA GLN A 40 16.56 -1.21 4.51
C GLN A 40 17.09 -0.55 3.22
N MET A 41 17.54 0.69 3.31
CA MET A 41 18.13 1.40 2.19
C MET A 41 19.47 0.81 1.72
N LEU A 42 20.20 0.16 2.62
CA LEU A 42 21.45 -0.54 2.27
C LEU A 42 21.19 -1.85 1.51
N ASN A 43 19.99 -2.43 1.62
CA ASN A 43 19.58 -3.62 0.87
C ASN A 43 18.97 -3.26 -0.49
N CYS A 44 19.50 -2.24 -1.12
CA CYS A 44 19.13 -1.83 -2.46
C CYS A 44 19.94 -2.63 -3.48
N HIS A 45 19.28 -3.18 -4.49
CA HIS A 45 19.96 -3.82 -5.61
C HIS A 45 19.50 -3.24 -6.94
N CYS A 46 20.39 -3.26 -7.91
CA CYS A 46 20.06 -2.96 -9.29
C CYS A 46 19.68 -4.26 -10.01
N SER A 47 18.48 -4.34 -10.54
CA SER A 47 18.06 -5.49 -11.35
C SER A 47 18.66 -5.42 -12.75
N ASN A 48 18.60 -6.52 -13.50
CA ASN A 48 19.16 -6.62 -14.88
C ASN A 48 18.56 -5.60 -15.87
N ASP A 49 17.41 -5.02 -15.54
CA ASP A 49 16.74 -3.94 -16.27
C ASP A 49 17.19 -2.54 -15.81
N PHE A 50 18.30 -2.45 -15.05
CA PHE A 50 18.86 -1.22 -14.47
C PHE A 50 17.90 -0.47 -13.55
N VAL A 51 16.91 -1.14 -13.00
CA VAL A 51 15.99 -0.57 -12.01
C VAL A 51 16.51 -0.83 -10.61
N TRP A 52 16.72 0.24 -9.85
CA TRP A 52 17.05 0.14 -8.42
C TRP A 52 15.81 -0.34 -7.63
N ARG A 53 15.99 -1.42 -6.90
CA ARG A 53 14.93 -2.03 -6.09
C ARG A 53 15.39 -2.17 -4.66
N PHE A 54 14.52 -1.80 -3.74
CA PHE A 54 14.70 -2.11 -2.33
C PHE A 54 14.04 -3.47 -2.04
N ASP A 55 14.85 -4.48 -1.80
CA ASP A 55 14.37 -5.86 -1.57
C ASP A 55 13.30 -5.95 -0.49
N THR A 56 13.43 -5.10 0.52
CA THR A 56 12.57 -5.13 1.70
C THR A 56 11.19 -4.56 1.49
N ILE A 57 11.04 -3.58 0.60
CA ILE A 57 9.70 -3.04 0.26
C ILE A 57 8.89 -4.10 -0.47
N LYS A 58 9.57 -4.90 -1.29
CA LYS A 58 8.96 -6.05 -1.97
C LYS A 58 8.57 -7.15 -0.97
N ASN A 59 9.42 -7.38 0.03
CA ASN A 59 9.20 -8.37 1.08
C ASN A 59 8.17 -7.93 2.13
N MET A 60 7.97 -6.64 2.37
CA MET A 60 6.89 -6.12 3.21
C MET A 60 5.51 -6.59 2.75
N SER A 61 5.37 -6.91 1.47
CA SER A 61 4.09 -7.29 0.87
C SER A 61 3.86 -8.79 0.75
N TRP A 62 4.89 -9.66 0.92
CA TRP A 62 4.80 -11.06 0.57
C TRP A 62 4.76 -12.03 1.77
N TYR A 63 5.18 -11.62 2.97
CA TYR A 63 5.23 -12.49 4.14
C TYR A 63 4.16 -12.09 5.16
N ALA A 64 3.09 -12.85 5.18
CA ALA A 64 1.90 -12.58 5.98
C ALA A 64 2.17 -12.60 7.50
N ASP A 65 3.08 -13.45 7.98
CA ASP A 65 3.17 -13.73 9.42
C ASP A 65 4.38 -13.11 10.13
N ALA A 66 5.34 -12.55 9.39
CA ALA A 66 6.56 -11.95 9.97
C ALA A 66 6.85 -10.54 9.45
N GLY A 67 6.00 -9.99 8.59
CA GLY A 67 6.17 -8.68 7.96
C GLY A 67 5.57 -7.54 8.75
N VAL A 68 5.81 -6.32 8.25
CA VAL A 68 5.25 -5.08 8.80
C VAL A 68 3.72 -5.07 8.72
N PHE A 69 3.16 -5.80 7.77
CA PHE A 69 1.72 -5.92 7.57
C PHE A 69 1.27 -7.36 7.50
N PHE A 70 0.16 -7.65 8.15
CA PHE A 70 -0.66 -8.80 7.80
C PHE A 70 -1.46 -8.47 6.56
N ARG A 71 -1.34 -9.29 5.52
CA ARG A 71 -1.96 -9.04 4.23
C ARG A 71 -2.91 -10.17 3.84
N LYS A 72 -4.13 -9.78 3.43
CA LYS A 72 -5.08 -10.69 2.80
C LYS A 72 -5.47 -10.13 1.44
N ARG A 73 -5.27 -10.92 0.39
CA ARG A 73 -5.59 -10.52 -0.98
C ARG A 73 -6.90 -11.14 -1.44
N TYR A 74 -7.72 -10.33 -2.07
CA TYR A 74 -8.91 -10.77 -2.79
C TYR A 74 -8.79 -10.34 -4.25
N LEU A 75 -8.91 -11.30 -5.17
CA LEU A 75 -9.09 -11.04 -6.59
C LEU A 75 -10.58 -11.15 -6.90
N TYR A 76 -11.10 -10.16 -7.55
CA TYR A 76 -12.51 -10.03 -7.85
C TYR A 76 -12.73 -9.88 -9.34
N ASP A 77 -13.66 -10.62 -9.92
CA ASP A 77 -14.10 -10.44 -11.29
C ASP A 77 -15.45 -9.70 -11.28
N CYS A 78 -15.42 -8.43 -11.68
CA CYS A 78 -16.59 -7.54 -11.65
C CYS A 78 -17.53 -7.75 -12.84
N HIS A 79 -17.14 -8.53 -13.84
CA HIS A 79 -17.96 -8.83 -15.01
C HIS A 79 -18.78 -10.10 -14.87
N ILE A 80 -18.38 -10.98 -13.98
CA ILE A 80 -19.16 -12.18 -13.67
C ILE A 80 -20.09 -11.86 -12.50
N PRO A 81 -21.34 -12.39 -12.46
CA PRO A 81 -22.22 -12.17 -11.32
C PRO A 81 -21.56 -12.69 -10.04
N GLY A 82 -20.79 -11.84 -9.44
CA GLY A 82 -20.02 -12.04 -8.24
C GLY A 82 -20.67 -11.26 -7.10
N TRP A 83 -19.96 -10.34 -6.50
CA TRP A 83 -20.49 -9.52 -5.42
C TRP A 83 -21.35 -8.37 -5.96
N SER A 84 -22.47 -8.15 -5.34
CA SER A 84 -23.25 -6.94 -5.54
C SER A 84 -22.47 -5.71 -5.03
N ARG A 85 -22.91 -4.54 -5.45
CA ARG A 85 -22.33 -3.27 -4.93
C ARG A 85 -22.45 -3.16 -3.42
N SER A 86 -23.51 -3.71 -2.82
CA SER A 86 -23.67 -3.75 -1.36
C SER A 86 -22.64 -4.63 -0.69
N GLU A 87 -22.36 -5.82 -1.23
CA GLU A 87 -21.33 -6.70 -0.69
C GLU A 87 -19.92 -6.10 -0.76
N ILE A 88 -19.61 -5.36 -1.83
CA ILE A 88 -18.35 -4.60 -1.93
C ILE A 88 -18.31 -3.50 -0.87
N LEU A 89 -19.40 -2.75 -0.71
CA LEU A 89 -19.51 -1.71 0.32
C LEU A 89 -19.31 -2.30 1.73
N ASP A 90 -20.00 -3.40 2.03
CA ASP A 90 -19.90 -4.09 3.32
C ASP A 90 -18.49 -4.64 3.58
N MET A 91 -17.82 -5.14 2.52
CA MET A 91 -16.44 -5.59 2.63
C MET A 91 -15.49 -4.44 2.93
N LEU A 92 -15.61 -3.30 2.23
CA LEU A 92 -14.75 -2.14 2.42
C LEU A 92 -14.94 -1.53 3.82
N THR A 93 -16.18 -1.27 4.21
CA THR A 93 -16.49 -0.68 5.53
C THR A 93 -16.10 -1.63 6.66
N GLY A 94 -16.45 -2.91 6.55
CA GLY A 94 -16.08 -3.91 7.54
C GLY A 94 -14.57 -4.15 7.64
N ALA A 95 -13.79 -3.99 6.56
CA ALA A 95 -12.33 -4.03 6.63
C ALA A 95 -11.79 -2.86 7.45
N LEU A 96 -12.26 -1.64 7.17
CA LEU A 96 -11.85 -0.43 7.88
C LEU A 96 -12.24 -0.48 9.37
N GLU A 97 -13.41 -1.00 9.71
CA GLU A 97 -13.84 -1.21 11.10
C GLU A 97 -12.94 -2.16 11.87
N ARG A 98 -12.35 -3.14 11.18
CA ARG A 98 -11.36 -4.07 11.76
C ARG A 98 -9.94 -3.52 11.78
N GLY A 99 -9.74 -2.24 11.47
CA GLY A 99 -8.42 -1.61 11.41
C GLY A 99 -7.58 -2.07 10.22
N GLN A 100 -8.22 -2.49 9.13
CA GLN A 100 -7.55 -2.92 7.91
C GLN A 100 -7.68 -1.82 6.85
N TYR A 101 -6.54 -1.39 6.32
CA TYR A 101 -6.50 -0.53 5.14
C TYR A 101 -6.81 -1.33 3.88
N VAL A 102 -7.40 -0.71 2.88
CA VAL A 102 -7.64 -1.36 1.59
C VAL A 102 -6.75 -0.73 0.53
N HIS A 103 -5.73 -1.48 0.10
CA HIS A 103 -4.89 -1.08 -1.03
C HIS A 103 -5.45 -1.69 -2.31
N THR A 104 -5.67 -0.84 -3.31
CA THR A 104 -6.33 -1.23 -4.56
C THR A 104 -5.94 -0.31 -5.71
N LYS A 105 -6.42 -0.63 -6.91
CA LYS A 105 -6.38 0.27 -8.07
C LYS A 105 -7.77 0.82 -8.35
N LEU A 106 -7.84 2.10 -8.66
CA LEU A 106 -9.08 2.81 -9.02
C LEU A 106 -9.00 3.31 -10.46
N ASN A 107 -10.11 3.21 -11.20
CA ASN A 107 -10.24 3.83 -12.50
C ASN A 107 -10.56 5.33 -12.30
N THR A 108 -9.63 6.19 -12.72
CA THR A 108 -9.70 7.63 -12.50
C THR A 108 -10.86 8.30 -13.23
N ARG A 109 -11.40 7.68 -14.28
CA ARG A 109 -12.58 8.18 -15.01
C ARG A 109 -13.79 8.41 -14.09
N PHE A 110 -13.87 7.71 -12.98
CA PHE A 110 -14.98 7.78 -12.03
C PHE A 110 -14.64 8.57 -10.75
N LEU A 111 -13.47 9.21 -10.70
CA LEU A 111 -13.03 10.00 -9.57
C LEU A 111 -13.17 11.50 -9.87
N PRO A 112 -14.10 12.23 -9.21
CA PRO A 112 -14.38 13.64 -9.53
C PRO A 112 -13.17 14.58 -9.43
N ASP A 113 -12.20 14.25 -8.58
CA ASP A 113 -11.01 15.07 -8.35
C ASP A 113 -9.87 14.81 -9.36
N ASP A 114 -10.10 13.96 -10.37
CA ASP A 114 -9.11 13.63 -11.39
C ASP A 114 -9.38 14.37 -12.70
N GLU A 115 -8.33 14.80 -13.38
CA GLU A 115 -8.40 15.46 -14.69
C GLU A 115 -9.03 14.57 -15.78
N SER A 116 -8.95 13.24 -15.61
CA SER A 116 -9.54 12.25 -16.51
C SER A 116 -11.02 11.95 -16.19
N PHE A 117 -11.62 12.65 -15.22
CA PHE A 117 -13.02 12.45 -14.86
C PHE A 117 -13.93 12.52 -16.08
N GLN A 118 -14.75 11.48 -16.27
CA GLN A 118 -15.69 11.31 -17.39
C GLN A 118 -15.06 11.33 -18.80
N SER A 119 -13.71 11.37 -18.91
CA SER A 119 -13.03 11.44 -20.20
C SER A 119 -12.40 10.09 -20.59
N PHE A 120 -11.27 9.74 -20.03
CA PHE A 120 -10.54 8.51 -20.37
C PHE A 120 -10.26 7.66 -19.14
N SER A 121 -10.07 6.35 -19.36
CA SER A 121 -9.76 5.40 -18.29
C SER A 121 -8.26 5.35 -18.04
N ARG A 122 -7.87 5.50 -16.77
CA ARG A 122 -6.52 5.27 -16.27
C ARG A 122 -6.62 4.66 -14.88
N ASN A 123 -5.84 3.65 -14.61
CA ASN A 123 -5.78 3.06 -13.28
C ASN A 123 -4.76 3.80 -12.40
N THR A 124 -5.17 4.17 -11.19
CA THR A 124 -4.29 4.72 -10.16
C THR A 124 -4.32 3.83 -8.92
N GLU A 125 -3.17 3.68 -8.28
CA GLU A 125 -3.12 3.00 -6.98
C GLU A 125 -3.71 3.90 -5.90
N ALA A 126 -4.45 3.30 -4.97
CA ALA A 126 -5.10 4.01 -3.88
C ALA A 126 -5.03 3.20 -2.58
N LEU A 127 -4.92 3.91 -1.47
CA LEU A 127 -5.04 3.37 -0.13
C LEU A 127 -6.30 3.96 0.52
N ILE A 128 -7.34 3.17 0.63
CA ILE A 128 -8.56 3.55 1.34
C ILE A 128 -8.27 3.35 2.83
N TYR A 129 -8.42 4.41 3.62
CA TYR A 129 -8.10 4.42 5.03
C TYR A 129 -9.26 4.88 5.92
N GLY A 130 -10.39 5.28 5.33
CA GLY A 130 -11.52 5.70 6.11
C GLY A 130 -12.81 5.84 5.32
N TYR A 131 -13.90 5.96 6.05
CA TYR A 131 -15.21 6.27 5.49
C TYR A 131 -16.06 7.06 6.47
N ASP A 132 -17.09 7.74 5.94
CA ASP A 132 -18.16 8.39 6.68
C ASP A 132 -19.50 7.90 6.14
N SER A 133 -20.28 7.20 6.99
CA SER A 133 -21.57 6.63 6.58
C SER A 133 -22.67 7.68 6.46
N GLU A 134 -22.56 8.82 7.16
CA GLU A 134 -23.53 9.91 7.11
C GLU A 134 -23.37 10.71 5.81
N GLU A 135 -22.10 11.02 5.48
CA GLU A 135 -21.77 11.69 4.21
C GLU A 135 -21.74 10.72 3.03
N LYS A 136 -21.78 9.39 3.27
CA LYS A 136 -21.66 8.32 2.28
C LYS A 136 -20.41 8.47 1.41
N ARG A 137 -19.26 8.69 2.04
CA ARG A 137 -17.98 8.94 1.39
C ARG A 137 -16.90 8.04 1.92
N PHE A 138 -15.97 7.63 1.04
CA PHE A 138 -14.68 7.05 1.39
C PHE A 138 -13.59 8.11 1.32
N PHE A 139 -12.55 7.91 2.18
CA PHE A 139 -11.32 8.69 2.20
C PHE A 139 -10.15 7.80 1.81
N PHE A 140 -9.32 8.27 0.89
CA PHE A 140 -8.20 7.51 0.38
C PHE A 140 -7.01 8.40 0.03
N LEU A 141 -5.81 7.82 0.06
CA LEU A 141 -4.60 8.43 -0.47
C LEU A 141 -4.35 7.88 -1.87
N ARG A 142 -3.93 8.74 -2.78
CA ARG A 142 -3.41 8.38 -4.10
C ARG A 142 -2.27 9.29 -4.51
N PHE A 143 -1.45 8.83 -5.45
CA PHE A 143 -0.38 9.64 -6.01
C PHE A 143 -0.88 10.40 -7.23
N LEU A 144 -0.76 11.73 -7.20
CA LEU A 144 -1.01 12.60 -8.34
C LEU A 144 0.32 13.09 -8.90
N PRO A 145 0.53 13.09 -10.24
CA PRO A 145 1.81 13.48 -10.84
C PRO A 145 2.32 14.84 -10.38
N ASP A 146 1.43 15.81 -10.28
CA ASP A 146 1.79 17.21 -9.97
C ASP A 146 1.81 17.51 -8.46
N ARG A 147 1.21 16.65 -7.62
CA ARG A 147 1.01 16.93 -6.19
C ARG A 147 1.61 15.88 -5.26
N GLY A 148 2.11 14.79 -5.81
CA GLY A 148 2.58 13.65 -5.02
C GLY A 148 1.43 12.92 -4.31
N MET A 149 1.70 12.39 -3.12
CA MET A 149 0.69 11.72 -2.31
C MET A 149 -0.37 12.73 -1.86
N THR A 150 -1.62 12.48 -2.24
CA THR A 150 -2.73 13.40 -2.04
C THR A 150 -3.91 12.69 -1.38
N GLU A 151 -4.51 13.38 -0.41
CA GLU A 151 -5.76 12.96 0.19
C GLU A 151 -6.93 13.27 -0.74
N CYS A 152 -7.76 12.28 -0.99
CA CYS A 152 -8.93 12.36 -1.84
C CYS A 152 -10.14 11.77 -1.13
N SER A 153 -11.32 12.10 -1.62
CA SER A 153 -12.55 11.46 -1.19
C SER A 153 -13.49 11.26 -2.37
N ALA A 154 -14.30 10.22 -2.32
CA ALA A 154 -15.31 9.93 -3.32
C ALA A 154 -16.60 9.42 -2.65
N ALA A 155 -17.73 9.65 -3.28
CA ALA A 155 -18.99 9.04 -2.83
C ALA A 155 -18.88 7.50 -2.94
N PHE A 156 -19.67 6.78 -2.15
CA PHE A 156 -19.65 5.31 -2.15
C PHE A 156 -19.83 4.74 -3.55
N ASP A 157 -20.83 5.24 -4.29
CA ASP A 157 -21.11 4.77 -5.64
C ASP A 157 -20.00 5.10 -6.64
N GLU A 158 -19.37 6.26 -6.51
CA GLU A 158 -18.23 6.66 -7.37
C GLU A 158 -17.03 5.76 -7.15
N LEU A 159 -16.68 5.50 -5.88
CA LEU A 159 -15.57 4.62 -5.55
C LEU A 159 -15.82 3.19 -6.01
N ILE A 160 -17.02 2.65 -5.79
CA ILE A 160 -17.39 1.30 -6.23
C ILE A 160 -17.33 1.19 -7.76
N LYS A 161 -17.80 2.21 -8.49
CA LYS A 161 -17.62 2.26 -9.94
C LYS A 161 -16.14 2.28 -10.33
N ALA A 162 -15.34 3.14 -9.68
CA ALA A 162 -13.90 3.23 -9.94
C ALA A 162 -13.17 1.90 -9.67
N LEU A 163 -13.66 1.10 -8.73
CA LEU A 163 -13.14 -0.24 -8.44
C LEU A 163 -13.55 -1.27 -9.50
N CYS A 164 -14.81 -1.27 -9.93
CA CYS A 164 -15.40 -2.34 -10.74
C CYS A 164 -15.29 -2.08 -12.23
N GLU A 165 -15.38 -0.84 -12.67
CA GLU A 165 -15.39 -0.51 -14.11
C GLU A 165 -13.97 -0.32 -14.64
N LYS A 166 -13.23 -1.42 -14.78
CA LYS A 166 -11.86 -1.46 -15.35
C LYS A 166 -11.89 -2.19 -16.69
N GLU A 167 -10.90 -1.91 -17.53
CA GLU A 167 -10.76 -2.54 -18.85
C GLU A 167 -10.62 -4.07 -18.77
N ASP A 168 -9.91 -4.56 -17.74
CA ASP A 168 -9.72 -5.99 -17.49
C ASP A 168 -10.85 -6.63 -16.67
N GLY A 169 -11.83 -5.85 -16.24
CA GLY A 169 -12.96 -6.29 -15.44
C GLY A 169 -12.62 -6.86 -14.07
N LYS A 170 -11.37 -6.70 -13.63
CA LYS A 170 -10.90 -7.29 -12.38
C LYS A 170 -10.59 -6.22 -11.35
N ALA A 171 -11.05 -6.44 -10.12
CA ALA A 171 -10.66 -5.65 -8.95
C ALA A 171 -9.78 -6.50 -8.03
N VAL A 172 -8.69 -5.90 -7.56
CA VAL A 172 -7.80 -6.52 -6.58
C VAL A 172 -7.85 -5.67 -5.31
N PHE A 173 -8.16 -6.31 -4.20
CA PHE A 173 -8.17 -5.70 -2.88
C PHE A 173 -7.11 -6.37 -2.01
N ASP A 174 -6.11 -5.61 -1.61
CA ASP A 174 -5.17 -6.04 -0.59
C ASP A 174 -5.59 -5.41 0.75
N LEU A 175 -6.09 -6.22 1.66
CA LEU A 175 -6.39 -5.80 3.02
C LEU A 175 -5.10 -5.83 3.83
N LEU A 176 -4.69 -4.68 4.33
CA LEU A 176 -3.44 -4.49 5.07
C LEU A 176 -3.75 -4.15 6.51
N LYS A 177 -3.30 -4.98 7.45
CA LYS A 177 -3.33 -4.67 8.86
C LYS A 177 -1.91 -4.45 9.35
N PHE A 178 -1.66 -3.31 10.00
CA PHE A 178 -0.36 -3.04 10.59
C PHE A 178 -0.04 -4.06 11.69
N ASN A 179 1.18 -4.59 11.67
CA ASN A 179 1.67 -5.52 12.66
C ASN A 179 2.36 -4.75 13.79
N GLU A 180 1.66 -4.48 14.87
CA GLU A 180 2.20 -3.75 16.03
C GLU A 180 3.36 -4.47 16.71
N ALA A 181 3.43 -5.79 16.58
CA ALA A 181 4.50 -6.61 17.13
C ALA A 181 5.76 -6.61 16.27
N PHE A 182 5.73 -6.00 15.08
CA PHE A 182 6.90 -5.95 14.20
C PHE A 182 8.04 -5.17 14.86
N PRO A 183 9.24 -5.78 14.97
CA PRO A 183 10.36 -5.14 15.64
C PRO A 183 11.05 -4.13 14.71
N PHE A 184 10.71 -2.85 14.83
CA PHE A 184 11.47 -1.78 14.18
C PHE A 184 12.80 -1.54 14.92
N ARG A 185 13.74 -2.47 14.78
CA ARG A 185 15.04 -2.40 15.46
C ARG A 185 16.16 -2.32 14.44
N LEU A 186 17.16 -1.49 14.76
CA LEU A 186 18.44 -1.55 14.07
C LEU A 186 19.14 -2.86 14.43
N ASN A 187 19.38 -3.71 13.45
CA ASN A 187 20.24 -4.86 13.62
C ASN A 187 21.67 -4.46 13.21
N ALA A 188 22.54 -4.18 14.20
CA ALA A 188 23.89 -3.71 13.95
C ALA A 188 24.72 -4.70 13.11
N LYS A 189 24.50 -6.03 13.27
CA LYS A 189 25.20 -7.05 12.48
C LYS A 189 24.75 -7.01 11.02
N GLU A 190 23.49 -6.89 10.76
CA GLU A 190 22.95 -6.82 9.41
C GLU A 190 23.33 -5.49 8.74
N LEU A 191 23.34 -4.38 9.50
CA LEU A 191 23.84 -3.09 9.03
C LEU A 191 25.31 -3.20 8.61
N TYR A 192 26.17 -3.81 9.45
CA TYR A 192 27.57 -4.04 9.14
C TYR A 192 27.73 -4.89 7.87
N ASN A 193 27.01 -6.00 7.79
CA ASN A 193 27.06 -6.88 6.62
C ASN A 193 26.61 -6.16 5.35
N GLY A 194 25.53 -5.37 5.43
CA GLY A 194 25.04 -4.58 4.28
C GLY A 194 26.06 -3.54 3.80
N ILE A 195 26.72 -2.84 4.74
CA ILE A 195 27.81 -1.91 4.40
C ILE A 195 29.00 -2.67 3.79
N TYR A 196 29.38 -3.77 4.38
CA TYR A 196 30.49 -4.62 3.88
C TYR A 196 30.20 -5.09 2.45
N ASP A 197 29.02 -5.65 2.21
CA ASP A 197 28.59 -6.13 0.89
C ASP A 197 28.59 -5.00 -0.15
N PHE A 198 28.13 -3.82 0.23
CA PHE A 198 28.15 -2.64 -0.63
C PHE A 198 29.57 -2.24 -1.01
N LEU A 199 30.48 -2.15 -0.03
CA LEU A 199 31.87 -1.71 -0.25
C LEU A 199 32.67 -2.73 -1.07
N HIS A 200 32.39 -4.01 -0.92
CA HIS A 200 33.14 -5.10 -1.57
C HIS A 200 32.43 -5.71 -2.76
N SER A 201 31.27 -5.19 -3.15
CA SER A 201 30.42 -5.76 -4.20
C SER A 201 30.17 -7.27 -3.99
N THR A 202 30.07 -7.68 -2.74
CA THR A 202 29.80 -9.06 -2.32
C THR A 202 28.37 -9.16 -1.80
N ARG A 203 27.79 -10.34 -1.84
CA ARG A 203 26.46 -10.60 -1.30
C ARG A 203 26.58 -11.64 -0.17
N GLN A 204 27.04 -11.18 1.00
CA GLN A 204 27.16 -12.05 2.18
C GLN A 204 25.87 -12.13 3.01
N SER A 205 25.00 -11.13 2.88
CA SER A 205 23.68 -11.13 3.49
C SER A 205 22.76 -12.04 2.69
N ALA A 206 22.68 -13.32 3.06
CA ALA A 206 21.53 -14.12 2.64
C ALA A 206 20.27 -13.41 3.16
N PRO A 207 19.22 -13.26 2.33
CA PRO A 207 17.99 -12.70 2.84
C PRO A 207 17.52 -13.54 4.03
N LEU A 208 17.15 -12.88 5.13
CA LEU A 208 16.65 -13.47 6.40
C LEU A 208 15.45 -14.43 6.25
N LEU A 209 15.08 -14.73 5.03
CA LEU A 209 13.92 -15.53 4.64
C LEU A 209 14.16 -17.04 4.69
N ALA A 210 15.38 -17.49 5.02
CA ALA A 210 15.69 -18.92 5.12
C ALA A 210 15.60 -19.49 6.55
N ALA A 211 15.32 -18.69 7.57
CA ALA A 211 15.34 -19.12 8.97
C ALA A 211 13.94 -19.42 9.57
N GLY A 212 12.94 -19.62 8.74
CA GLY A 212 11.58 -20.01 9.13
C GLY A 212 11.23 -21.37 8.55
N ARG A 213 11.87 -22.44 9.00
CA ARG A 213 11.37 -23.81 8.94
C ARG A 213 11.17 -24.33 10.34
#